data_93a7686c06fc243132858b91882aeb37
#
_entry.id   93a7686c06fc243132858b91882aeb37
#
_cell.length_a   1.000
_cell.length_b   1.000
_cell.length_c   1.000
_cell.angle_alpha   90.00
_cell.angle_beta   90.00
_cell.angle_gamma   90.00
#
_symmetry.space_group_name_H-M   'P 1'
#
loop_
_entity.id
_entity.type
_entity.pdbx_description
1 polymer ?
#
loop_
_entity_poly.entity_id
_entity_poly.type
_entity_poly.pdbx_seq_one_letter_code
_entity_poly.pdbx_strand_id
1 'polypeptide(L)'
;MDGGRLRERLAARPTRRAFLTTAAVMPALGALAAAVWQLTGGRLGVLAQPVVLQPTPPCPDADDVTPPQTAGPFYKPSSPRRSSLLEPGVTGTRLVLSGRVVSTACRPVAGALLDFWQADDGGRYDNAGFRLRGHQLADEGGRYRLETIVPGAYAGRTRHIHVRVAAPDGPVLTTQLYFPD
;
A
#
# COMPACT_ATOMS: atom_id res chain seq x y z
N MET A 1 26.14 -3.95 -52.86
CA MET A 1 26.07 -2.56 -52.40
C MET A 1 25.15 -2.54 -51.22
N ASP A 2 25.58 -2.57 -50.18
CA ASP A 2 26.41 -2.16 -49.10
C ASP A 2 25.57 -2.25 -47.80
N GLY A 3 25.98 -3.17 -47.00
CA GLY A 3 25.42 -3.56 -45.75
C GLY A 3 25.81 -2.62 -44.60
N GLY A 4 24.83 -1.99 -44.03
CA GLY A 4 24.93 -1.23 -42.78
C GLY A 4 24.73 -2.12 -41.58
N ARG A 5 25.80 -2.48 -40.87
CA ARG A 5 25.76 -3.22 -39.60
C ARG A 5 25.27 -2.31 -38.49
N LEU A 6 24.09 -2.62 -37.92
CA LEU A 6 23.68 -2.10 -36.62
C LEU A 6 24.56 -2.75 -35.53
N ARG A 7 25.38 -1.95 -34.86
CA ARG A 7 26.12 -2.36 -33.66
C ARG A 7 25.18 -2.29 -32.47
N GLU A 8 24.78 -3.44 -31.96
CA GLU A 8 24.25 -3.59 -30.61
C GLU A 8 25.28 -3.11 -29.57
N ARG A 9 24.96 -2.06 -28.87
CA ARG A 9 25.67 -1.67 -27.62
C ARG A 9 25.09 -2.47 -26.47
N LEU A 10 25.72 -3.59 -26.16
CA LEU A 10 25.50 -4.31 -24.89
C LEU A 10 25.95 -3.42 -23.75
N ALA A 11 25.00 -2.97 -22.92
CA ALA A 11 25.29 -2.29 -21.68
C ALA A 11 25.94 -3.30 -20.70
N ALA A 12 27.20 -3.06 -20.37
CA ALA A 12 27.95 -3.86 -19.41
C ALA A 12 27.32 -3.78 -18.02
N ARG A 13 26.94 -4.92 -17.45
CA ARG A 13 26.52 -5.05 -16.06
C ARG A 13 27.69 -4.76 -15.12
N PRO A 14 27.54 -3.93 -14.06
CA PRO A 14 28.62 -3.69 -13.11
C PRO A 14 28.91 -4.97 -12.30
N THR A 15 30.17 -5.38 -12.32
CA THR A 15 30.66 -6.54 -11.56
C THR A 15 30.80 -6.22 -10.07
N ARG A 16 30.55 -7.21 -9.20
CA ARG A 16 30.57 -7.16 -7.74
C ARG A 16 31.91 -6.76 -7.08
N ARG A 17 32.91 -6.32 -7.85
CA ARG A 17 34.25 -5.97 -7.35
C ARG A 17 34.51 -4.48 -7.12
N ALA A 18 33.55 -3.60 -7.43
CA ALA A 18 33.73 -2.14 -7.28
C ALA A 18 33.31 -1.57 -5.91
N PHE A 19 32.93 -2.40 -4.91
CA PHE A 19 32.43 -1.94 -3.61
C PHE A 19 33.40 -2.04 -2.43
N LEU A 20 34.68 -2.33 -2.63
CA LEU A 20 35.62 -2.58 -1.53
C LEU A 20 36.80 -1.61 -1.39
N THR A 21 36.72 -0.39 -1.88
CA THR A 21 37.83 0.58 -1.69
C THR A 21 37.37 1.98 -1.27
N THR A 22 36.52 2.07 -0.23
CA THR A 22 36.38 3.33 0.53
C THR A 22 35.95 3.05 1.99
N ALA A 23 36.78 2.34 2.71
CA ALA A 23 36.64 2.20 4.16
C ALA A 23 37.98 2.38 4.83
N ALA A 24 38.42 3.61 4.94
CA ALA A 24 39.44 4.02 5.92
C ALA A 24 39.46 5.55 5.98
N VAL A 25 38.78 6.15 6.92
CA VAL A 25 39.12 7.31 7.77
C VAL A 25 37.86 7.69 8.54
N MET A 26 37.71 7.24 9.76
CA MET A 26 37.04 7.92 10.89
C MET A 26 37.15 7.10 12.19
N PRO A 27 38.21 7.21 12.98
CA PRO A 27 38.16 6.85 14.37
C PRO A 27 38.42 8.05 15.27
N ALA A 28 37.53 9.03 15.36
CA ALA A 28 37.66 10.10 16.35
C ALA A 28 36.34 10.63 16.94
N LEU A 29 35.17 10.25 16.43
CA LEU A 29 33.89 10.73 16.96
C LEU A 29 33.11 9.68 17.78
N GLY A 30 33.60 8.44 17.87
CA GLY A 30 32.94 7.36 18.61
C GLY A 30 33.09 7.45 20.14
N ALA A 31 34.09 8.11 20.66
CA ALA A 31 34.37 8.15 22.11
C ALA A 31 33.45 9.11 22.88
N LEU A 32 32.97 10.17 22.26
CA LEU A 32 32.06 11.14 22.91
C LEU A 32 30.61 10.64 22.97
N ALA A 33 30.18 9.84 22.02
CA ALA A 33 28.80 9.27 22.00
C ALA A 33 28.62 8.21 23.09
N ALA A 34 29.64 7.41 23.41
CA ALA A 34 29.57 6.37 24.44
C ALA A 34 29.51 6.96 25.87
N ALA A 35 30.16 8.13 26.12
CA ALA A 35 30.14 8.76 27.42
C ALA A 35 28.79 9.41 27.77
N VAL A 36 28.05 9.91 26.78
CA VAL A 36 26.72 10.47 26.98
C VAL A 36 25.70 9.35 27.24
N TRP A 37 25.92 8.15 26.64
CA TRP A 37 25.00 7.01 26.81
C TRP A 37 25.01 6.45 28.23
N GLN A 38 26.17 6.50 28.92
CA GLN A 38 26.30 6.05 30.31
C GLN A 38 25.71 7.05 31.35
N LEU A 39 25.64 8.33 31.03
CA LEU A 39 25.16 9.38 31.94
C LEU A 39 23.63 9.56 31.89
N THR A 40 22.96 9.12 30.83
CA THR A 40 21.50 9.28 30.65
C THR A 40 20.68 8.02 30.85
N GLY A 41 21.29 6.93 31.33
CA GLY A 41 20.58 5.67 31.62
C GLY A 41 19.92 5.01 30.42
N GLY A 42 20.44 5.23 29.20
CA GLY A 42 20.00 4.49 28.01
C GLY A 42 18.57 4.78 27.50
N ARG A 43 17.89 5.81 28.04
CA ARG A 43 16.54 6.20 27.60
C ARG A 43 16.57 7.38 26.62
N LEU A 44 17.38 7.31 25.58
CA LEU A 44 17.08 8.09 24.39
C LEU A 44 15.93 7.40 23.69
N GLY A 45 14.70 7.84 23.97
CA GLY A 45 13.55 7.45 23.19
C GLY A 45 13.84 7.77 21.74
N VAL A 46 13.90 6.76 20.89
CA VAL A 46 13.89 6.97 19.44
C VAL A 46 12.58 7.70 19.16
N LEU A 47 12.68 9.04 18.99
CA LEU A 47 11.55 9.81 18.49
C LEU A 47 11.29 9.26 17.09
N ALA A 48 10.25 8.41 16.99
CA ALA A 48 9.78 7.95 15.70
C ALA A 48 9.46 9.20 14.88
N GLN A 49 10.23 9.43 13.83
CA GLN A 49 9.95 10.49 12.87
C GLN A 49 8.54 10.27 12.34
N PRO A 50 7.68 11.28 12.29
CA PRO A 50 6.39 11.13 11.67
C PRO A 50 6.62 10.71 10.22
N VAL A 51 6.05 9.56 9.83
CA VAL A 51 6.03 9.15 8.43
C VAL A 51 5.18 10.16 7.68
N VAL A 52 5.83 11.10 7.00
CA VAL A 52 5.15 12.03 6.09
C VAL A 52 4.79 11.22 4.86
N LEU A 53 3.51 10.82 4.79
CA LEU A 53 2.98 10.20 3.58
C LEU A 53 3.07 11.23 2.45
N GLN A 54 3.77 10.85 1.38
CA GLN A 54 3.81 11.67 0.17
C GLN A 54 2.39 11.79 -0.37
N PRO A 55 1.95 12.99 -0.79
CA PRO A 55 0.71 13.12 -1.51
C PRO A 55 0.70 12.19 -2.73
N THR A 56 -0.45 11.60 -3.03
CA THR A 56 -0.60 10.85 -4.29
C THR A 56 -0.14 11.76 -5.44
N PRO A 57 0.82 11.33 -6.27
CA PRO A 57 1.28 12.14 -7.39
C PRO A 57 0.10 12.60 -8.24
N PRO A 58 0.13 13.80 -8.81
CA PRO A 58 -0.85 14.15 -9.84
C PRO A 58 -0.73 13.10 -10.94
N CYS A 59 -1.86 12.63 -11.42
CA CYS A 59 -1.99 11.63 -12.48
C CYS A 59 -1.26 12.15 -13.74
N PRO A 60 -0.01 11.78 -14.02
CA PRO A 60 0.71 12.42 -15.12
C PRO A 60 0.33 11.85 -16.46
N ASP A 61 -0.10 10.58 -16.53
CA ASP A 61 -0.34 9.90 -17.80
C ASP A 61 -1.51 8.93 -17.71
N ALA A 62 -2.33 8.88 -18.76
CA ALA A 62 -3.46 7.97 -18.90
C ALA A 62 -3.05 6.48 -18.96
N ASP A 63 -1.77 6.20 -19.01
CA ASP A 63 -1.23 4.84 -19.17
C ASP A 63 -1.13 4.08 -17.84
N ASP A 64 -1.28 4.75 -16.70
CA ASP A 64 -1.12 4.13 -15.38
C ASP A 64 -2.47 3.82 -14.71
N VAL A 65 -3.33 3.13 -15.45
CA VAL A 65 -4.66 2.72 -14.94
C VAL A 65 -4.49 1.61 -13.90
N THR A 66 -5.18 1.74 -12.78
CA THR A 66 -5.21 0.67 -11.76
C THR A 66 -5.61 -0.67 -12.41
N PRO A 67 -4.77 -1.71 -12.38
CA PRO A 67 -5.04 -2.95 -13.07
C PRO A 67 -6.20 -3.71 -12.41
N PRO A 68 -7.09 -4.31 -13.21
CA PRO A 68 -8.12 -5.19 -12.69
C PRO A 68 -7.52 -6.48 -12.12
N GLN A 69 -8.11 -6.97 -11.04
CA GLN A 69 -7.73 -8.23 -10.41
C GLN A 69 -8.95 -9.04 -10.01
N THR A 70 -8.74 -10.30 -9.67
CA THR A 70 -9.82 -11.20 -9.27
C THR A 70 -10.47 -10.80 -7.96
N ALA A 71 -11.80 -10.91 -7.88
CA ALA A 71 -12.56 -10.80 -6.63
C ALA A 71 -12.24 -11.95 -5.66
N GLY A 72 -11.73 -13.07 -6.17
CA GLY A 72 -11.53 -14.28 -5.39
C GLY A 72 -12.85 -14.93 -4.92
N PRO A 73 -12.77 -16.05 -4.18
CA PRO A 73 -13.94 -16.82 -3.77
C PRO A 73 -14.69 -16.21 -2.57
N PHE A 74 -14.18 -15.18 -1.95
CA PHE A 74 -14.71 -14.62 -0.70
C PHE A 74 -15.52 -13.33 -0.89
N TYR A 75 -15.75 -12.88 -2.12
CA TYR A 75 -16.61 -11.73 -2.34
C TYR A 75 -18.04 -12.05 -1.92
N LYS A 76 -18.67 -11.11 -1.17
CA LYS A 76 -20.08 -11.16 -0.79
C LYS A 76 -20.73 -9.83 -1.16
N PRO A 77 -21.82 -9.84 -1.94
CA PRO A 77 -22.57 -8.61 -2.22
C PRO A 77 -23.31 -8.13 -0.98
N SER A 78 -23.81 -6.90 -1.05
CA SER A 78 -24.66 -6.29 -0.01
C SER A 78 -23.97 -6.11 1.34
N SER A 79 -22.66 -5.80 1.33
CA SER A 79 -21.95 -5.44 2.53
C SER A 79 -22.60 -4.21 3.21
N PRO A 80 -22.51 -4.04 4.54
CA PRO A 80 -23.08 -2.88 5.22
C PRO A 80 -22.34 -1.58 4.83
N ARG A 81 -23.08 -0.46 4.80
CA ARG A 81 -22.49 0.86 4.57
C ARG A 81 -21.75 1.31 5.82
N ARG A 82 -20.42 1.36 5.75
CA ARG A 82 -19.56 1.80 6.84
C ARG A 82 -18.16 2.15 6.35
N SER A 83 -17.52 3.13 6.97
CA SER A 83 -16.12 3.53 6.73
C SER A 83 -15.16 2.93 7.77
N SER A 84 -15.67 2.33 8.84
CA SER A 84 -14.88 1.58 9.80
C SER A 84 -15.31 0.12 9.79
N LEU A 85 -14.35 -0.78 9.58
CA LEU A 85 -14.53 -2.24 9.67
C LEU A 85 -14.16 -2.77 11.07
N LEU A 86 -13.78 -1.86 11.98
CA LEU A 86 -13.48 -2.20 13.37
C LEU A 86 -14.78 -2.44 14.11
N GLU A 87 -14.91 -3.62 14.70
CA GLU A 87 -16.05 -4.03 15.52
C GLU A 87 -15.57 -4.88 16.71
N PRO A 88 -16.37 -5.13 17.73
CA PRO A 88 -15.98 -5.97 18.87
C PRO A 88 -15.45 -7.33 18.42
N GLY A 89 -14.28 -7.72 18.93
CA GLY A 89 -13.60 -8.98 18.61
C GLY A 89 -12.75 -8.94 17.35
N VAL A 90 -12.59 -7.80 16.67
CA VAL A 90 -11.56 -7.62 15.65
C VAL A 90 -10.23 -7.30 16.33
N THR A 91 -9.24 -8.16 16.08
CA THR A 91 -7.85 -8.05 16.58
C THR A 91 -6.90 -7.68 15.44
N GLY A 92 -5.65 -7.36 15.78
CA GLY A 92 -4.62 -7.04 14.79
C GLY A 92 -4.19 -5.58 14.80
N THR A 93 -3.22 -5.26 13.96
CA THR A 93 -2.67 -3.91 13.83
C THR A 93 -3.67 -2.99 13.12
N ARG A 94 -4.09 -1.92 13.78
CA ARG A 94 -5.00 -0.93 13.19
C ARG A 94 -4.37 -0.24 12.00
N LEU A 95 -5.18 -0.02 10.98
CA LEU A 95 -4.83 0.62 9.73
C LEU A 95 -5.88 1.67 9.37
N VAL A 96 -5.42 2.84 8.96
CA VAL A 96 -6.24 3.84 8.28
C VAL A 96 -5.76 3.93 6.84
N LEU A 97 -6.62 3.55 5.92
CA LEU A 97 -6.38 3.64 4.48
C LEU A 97 -7.19 4.83 3.94
N SER A 98 -6.53 5.71 3.20
CA SER A 98 -7.19 6.81 2.50
C SER A 98 -6.69 6.90 1.08
N GLY A 99 -7.55 7.37 0.19
CA GLY A 99 -7.21 7.51 -1.21
C GLY A 99 -8.24 8.34 -1.97
N ARG A 100 -8.10 8.34 -3.28
CA ARG A 100 -8.98 9.05 -4.19
C ARG A 100 -9.34 8.18 -5.38
N VAL A 101 -10.59 8.18 -5.77
CA VAL A 101 -11.05 7.62 -7.04
C VAL A 101 -10.99 8.72 -8.09
N VAL A 102 -10.25 8.47 -9.15
CA VAL A 102 -10.14 9.37 -10.30
C VAL A 102 -10.44 8.62 -11.60
N SER A 103 -10.93 9.33 -12.59
CA SER A 103 -11.08 8.80 -13.94
C SER A 103 -9.71 8.70 -14.65
N THR A 104 -9.67 8.06 -15.80
CA THR A 104 -8.48 8.04 -16.69
C THR A 104 -8.06 9.44 -17.16
N ALA A 105 -8.94 10.43 -17.10
CA ALA A 105 -8.64 11.84 -17.33
C ALA A 105 -8.29 12.59 -16.03
N CYS A 106 -7.90 11.88 -14.97
CA CYS A 106 -7.49 12.42 -13.68
C CYS A 106 -8.53 13.29 -12.96
N ARG A 107 -9.79 13.20 -13.35
CA ARG A 107 -10.87 13.93 -12.69
C ARG A 107 -11.43 13.11 -11.51
N PRO A 108 -11.72 13.74 -10.37
CA PRO A 108 -12.37 13.08 -9.25
C PRO A 108 -13.69 12.42 -9.67
N VAL A 109 -13.94 11.20 -9.18
CA VAL A 109 -15.20 10.48 -9.38
C VAL A 109 -16.00 10.55 -8.09
N ALA A 110 -16.84 11.61 -7.98
CA ALA A 110 -17.73 11.77 -6.85
C ALA A 110 -18.76 10.64 -6.79
N GLY A 111 -19.13 10.19 -5.59
CA GLY A 111 -20.15 9.17 -5.41
C GLY A 111 -19.74 7.77 -5.89
N ALA A 112 -18.48 7.54 -6.27
CA ALA A 112 -18.01 6.19 -6.56
C ALA A 112 -18.25 5.28 -5.34
N LEU A 113 -18.88 4.13 -5.57
CA LEU A 113 -19.06 3.11 -4.53
C LEU A 113 -17.77 2.31 -4.41
N LEU A 114 -17.22 2.24 -3.18
CA LEU A 114 -16.08 1.38 -2.86
C LEU A 114 -16.55 0.30 -1.89
N ASP A 115 -16.48 -0.96 -2.29
CA ASP A 115 -16.82 -2.11 -1.48
C ASP A 115 -15.54 -2.87 -1.12
N PHE A 116 -15.24 -2.94 0.18
CA PHE A 116 -14.01 -3.51 0.72
C PHE A 116 -14.26 -4.84 1.41
N TRP A 117 -13.34 -5.80 1.24
CA TRP A 117 -13.32 -7.03 2.01
C TRP A 117 -11.89 -7.54 2.18
N GLN A 118 -11.62 -8.14 3.32
CA GLN A 118 -10.31 -8.64 3.67
C GLN A 118 -10.38 -9.80 4.68
N ALA A 119 -9.26 -10.50 4.84
CA ALA A 119 -9.07 -11.45 5.92
C ALA A 119 -8.84 -10.76 7.26
N ASP A 120 -9.06 -11.48 8.36
CA ASP A 120 -8.62 -11.07 9.70
C ASP A 120 -7.09 -11.13 9.83
N ASP A 121 -6.54 -10.79 11.00
CA ASP A 121 -5.11 -10.83 11.30
C ASP A 121 -4.53 -12.26 11.26
N GLY A 122 -5.36 -13.28 11.38
CA GLY A 122 -5.02 -14.70 11.21
C GLY A 122 -5.18 -15.23 9.78
N GLY A 123 -5.49 -14.40 8.79
CA GLY A 123 -5.65 -14.82 7.39
C GLY A 123 -6.99 -15.48 7.09
N ARG A 124 -8.05 -15.31 7.89
CA ARG A 124 -9.35 -15.94 7.70
C ARG A 124 -10.40 -14.94 7.25
N TYR A 125 -11.24 -15.34 6.30
CA TYR A 125 -12.39 -14.55 5.86
C TYR A 125 -13.66 -14.94 6.63
N ASP A 126 -14.47 -13.95 7.02
CA ASP A 126 -15.81 -14.19 7.52
C ASP A 126 -16.73 -14.54 6.34
N ASN A 127 -17.09 -15.82 6.24
CA ASN A 127 -17.98 -16.32 5.19
C ASN A 127 -19.44 -16.36 5.64
N ALA A 128 -19.73 -16.23 6.94
CA ALA A 128 -21.09 -16.23 7.49
C ALA A 128 -21.67 -14.81 7.56
N GLY A 129 -20.94 -13.89 8.16
CA GLY A 129 -21.34 -12.50 8.37
C GLY A 129 -20.67 -11.49 7.42
N PHE A 130 -20.49 -10.28 7.92
CA PHE A 130 -19.83 -9.17 7.22
C PHE A 130 -18.64 -8.59 8.02
N ARG A 131 -17.98 -9.38 8.85
CA ARG A 131 -16.79 -8.94 9.55
C ARG A 131 -15.71 -8.57 8.54
N LEU A 132 -15.04 -7.43 8.76
CA LEU A 132 -14.02 -6.88 7.88
C LEU A 132 -14.48 -6.72 6.42
N ARG A 133 -15.78 -6.39 6.25
CA ARG A 133 -16.42 -6.08 4.98
C ARG A 133 -17.27 -4.83 5.14
N GLY A 134 -17.31 -3.99 4.13
CA GLY A 134 -18.15 -2.79 4.16
C GLY A 134 -17.98 -1.95 2.91
N HIS A 135 -18.99 -1.17 2.59
CA HIS A 135 -18.90 -0.22 1.48
C HIS A 135 -19.10 1.22 1.94
N GLN A 136 -18.59 2.13 1.15
CA GLN A 136 -18.78 3.57 1.31
C GLN A 136 -18.85 4.25 -0.05
N LEU A 137 -19.25 5.51 -0.06
CA LEU A 137 -19.22 6.35 -1.25
C LEU A 137 -18.04 7.33 -1.12
N ALA A 138 -17.34 7.56 -2.21
CA ALA A 138 -16.37 8.63 -2.30
C ALA A 138 -17.06 9.99 -2.18
N ASP A 139 -16.37 10.95 -1.58
CA ASP A 139 -16.87 12.34 -1.46
C ASP A 139 -16.86 13.07 -2.81
N GLU A 140 -17.24 14.35 -2.82
CA GLU A 140 -17.26 15.21 -4.01
C GLU A 140 -15.87 15.33 -4.67
N GLY A 141 -14.80 15.22 -3.89
CA GLY A 141 -13.42 15.20 -4.37
C GLY A 141 -12.92 13.80 -4.75
N GLY A 142 -13.78 12.79 -4.79
CA GLY A 142 -13.43 11.39 -5.04
C GLY A 142 -12.71 10.72 -3.88
N ARG A 143 -12.61 11.34 -2.70
CA ARG A 143 -11.83 10.83 -1.57
C ARG A 143 -12.60 9.77 -0.80
N TYR A 144 -11.88 8.81 -0.25
CA TYR A 144 -12.39 7.82 0.70
C TYR A 144 -11.44 7.64 1.87
N ARG A 145 -11.96 7.14 2.98
CA ARG A 145 -11.21 6.78 4.17
C ARG A 145 -11.79 5.51 4.77
N LEU A 146 -10.95 4.53 5.01
CA LEU A 146 -11.31 3.25 5.60
C LEU A 146 -10.49 3.02 6.87
N GLU A 147 -11.17 2.70 7.98
CA GLU A 147 -10.53 2.22 9.19
C GLU A 147 -10.68 0.70 9.27
N THR A 148 -9.55 0.01 9.40
CA THR A 148 -9.51 -1.45 9.42
C THR A 148 -8.28 -1.96 10.18
N ILE A 149 -7.87 -3.17 9.90
CA ILE A 149 -6.63 -3.76 10.38
C ILE A 149 -5.75 -4.18 9.20
N VAL A 150 -4.47 -4.36 9.44
CA VAL A 150 -3.58 -5.04 8.48
C VAL A 150 -4.02 -6.50 8.40
N PRO A 151 -4.39 -7.00 7.19
CA PRO A 151 -4.83 -8.39 7.05
C PRO A 151 -3.69 -9.38 7.30
N GLY A 152 -4.00 -10.56 7.77
CA GLY A 152 -3.07 -11.68 7.80
C GLY A 152 -2.82 -12.25 6.41
N ALA A 153 -1.71 -12.98 6.26
CA ALA A 153 -1.42 -13.74 5.05
C ALA A 153 -2.44 -14.89 4.90
N TYR A 154 -2.88 -15.13 3.67
CA TYR A 154 -3.87 -16.16 3.36
C TYR A 154 -3.33 -17.12 2.29
N ALA A 155 -3.34 -18.41 2.58
CA ALA A 155 -3.01 -19.49 1.63
C ALA A 155 -1.77 -19.23 0.75
N GLY A 156 -0.69 -18.70 1.35
CA GLY A 156 0.55 -18.38 0.63
C GLY A 156 0.47 -17.15 -0.27
N ARG A 157 -0.58 -16.35 -0.15
CA ARG A 157 -0.72 -15.09 -0.86
C ARG A 157 -0.23 -13.92 0.00
N THR A 158 0.39 -12.96 -0.64
CA THR A 158 0.74 -11.66 -0.03
C THR A 158 -0.50 -11.02 0.61
N ARG A 159 -0.32 -10.39 1.76
CA ARG A 159 -1.39 -9.66 2.47
C ARG A 159 -2.05 -8.65 1.55
N HIS A 160 -3.36 -8.62 1.53
CA HIS A 160 -4.10 -7.73 0.64
C HIS A 160 -5.49 -7.37 1.16
N ILE A 161 -5.97 -6.23 0.75
CA ILE A 161 -7.36 -5.80 0.90
C ILE A 161 -7.96 -5.76 -0.50
N HIS A 162 -9.07 -6.44 -0.69
CA HIS A 162 -9.85 -6.34 -1.92
C HIS A 162 -10.66 -5.04 -1.91
N VAL A 163 -10.79 -4.44 -3.08
CA VAL A 163 -11.70 -3.34 -3.31
C VAL A 163 -12.40 -3.47 -4.67
N ARG A 164 -13.71 -3.27 -4.66
CA ARG A 164 -14.52 -3.15 -5.87
C ARG A 164 -14.99 -1.71 -5.96
N VAL A 165 -14.65 -1.04 -7.02
CA VAL A 165 -14.99 0.34 -7.27
C VAL A 165 -16.01 0.39 -8.41
N ALA A 166 -17.15 1.01 -8.16
CA ALA A 166 -18.18 1.24 -9.16
C ALA A 166 -18.42 2.75 -9.29
N ALA A 167 -18.07 3.33 -10.41
CA ALA A 167 -18.41 4.71 -10.70
C ALA A 167 -19.92 4.82 -10.96
N PRO A 168 -20.58 5.96 -10.62
CA PRO A 168 -21.94 6.24 -11.08
C PRO A 168 -21.97 6.13 -12.61
N ASP A 169 -22.88 5.32 -13.13
CA ASP A 169 -23.07 5.10 -14.58
C ASP A 169 -21.82 4.64 -15.35
N GLY A 170 -20.85 4.05 -14.64
CA GLY A 170 -19.56 3.67 -15.19
C GLY A 170 -19.21 2.18 -15.00
N PRO A 171 -18.05 1.77 -15.51
CA PRO A 171 -17.58 0.40 -15.36
C PRO A 171 -17.25 0.09 -13.90
N VAL A 172 -17.27 -1.19 -13.59
CA VAL A 172 -16.86 -1.72 -12.28
C VAL A 172 -15.42 -2.19 -12.37
N LEU A 173 -14.57 -1.68 -11.51
CA LEU A 173 -13.21 -2.17 -11.32
C LEU A 173 -13.16 -3.00 -10.03
N THR A 174 -12.63 -4.22 -10.12
CA THR A 174 -12.23 -5.00 -8.94
C THR A 174 -10.71 -5.08 -8.93
N THR A 175 -10.10 -4.78 -7.79
CA THR A 175 -8.64 -4.84 -7.63
C THR A 175 -8.26 -5.23 -6.20
N GLN A 176 -6.96 -5.29 -5.92
CA GLN A 176 -6.41 -5.65 -4.62
C GLN A 176 -5.31 -4.66 -4.23
N LEU A 177 -5.32 -4.25 -2.98
CA LEU A 177 -4.29 -3.39 -2.38
C LEU A 177 -3.35 -4.27 -1.59
N TYR A 178 -2.10 -4.38 -2.03
CA TYR A 178 -1.09 -5.24 -1.43
C TYR A 178 -0.26 -4.52 -0.39
N PHE A 179 0.23 -5.28 0.58
CA PHE A 179 1.18 -4.82 1.58
C PHE A 179 2.56 -5.36 1.23
N PRO A 180 3.61 -4.55 1.34
CA PRO A 180 4.98 -5.06 1.26
C PRO A 180 5.22 -6.03 2.42
N ASP A 181 6.00 -7.08 2.16
CA ASP A 181 6.48 -8.04 3.16
C ASP A 181 7.61 -7.45 3.98
#